data_1b1b636644cf6cbcb83b474533296a82
#
_entry.id   1b1b636644cf6cbcb83b474533296a82
#
_cell.length_a   1.000
_cell.length_b   1.000
_cell.length_c   1.000
_cell.angle_alpha   90.00
_cell.angle_beta   90.00
_cell.angle_gamma   90.00
#
_symmetry.space_group_name_H-M   'P 1'
#
loop_
_entity.id
_entity.type
_entity.pdbx_description
1 polymer ?
#
loop_
_entity_poly.entity_id
_entity_poly.type
_entity_poly.pdbx_seq_one_letter_code
_entity_poly.pdbx_strand_id
1 'polypeptide(L)'
;MNSLEHIVINWVEANSKVIDFGCGDGSLLRSLSRAKGTTGYGVENDPLKIQDCIKNGISVIQQDIDAGLLEYKNMGFDVAIMASSIQCLRKPKEALQNILEVANQCVITLPN
;
A
#
# COMPACT_ATOMS: atom_id res chain seq x y z
N MET A 1 -16.51 -5.54 -1.92
CA MET A 1 -15.28 -5.01 -2.55
C MET A 1 -15.68 -3.96 -3.57
N ASN A 2 -15.08 -2.78 -3.52
CA ASN A 2 -15.40 -1.71 -4.46
C ASN A 2 -14.68 -1.88 -5.80
N SER A 3 -15.07 -1.11 -6.81
CA SER A 3 -14.51 -1.25 -8.15
C SER A 3 -13.02 -0.92 -8.22
N LEU A 4 -12.54 -0.01 -7.37
CA LEU A 4 -11.14 0.34 -7.29
C LEU A 4 -10.29 -0.84 -6.82
N GLU A 5 -10.75 -1.54 -5.78
CA GLU A 5 -10.06 -2.74 -5.30
C GLU A 5 -10.00 -3.82 -6.38
N HIS A 6 -11.08 -4.02 -7.15
CA HIS A 6 -11.08 -4.96 -8.25
C HIS A 6 -10.01 -4.64 -9.30
N ILE A 7 -9.86 -3.37 -9.65
CA ILE A 7 -8.86 -2.93 -10.61
C ILE A 7 -7.45 -3.24 -10.09
N VAL A 8 -7.17 -2.90 -8.84
CA VAL A 8 -5.86 -3.15 -8.24
C VAL A 8 -5.56 -4.65 -8.18
N ILE A 9 -6.54 -5.46 -7.76
CA ILE A 9 -6.36 -6.91 -7.69
C ILE A 9 -6.06 -7.51 -9.06
N ASN A 10 -6.74 -7.05 -10.09
CA ASN A 10 -6.49 -7.55 -11.45
C ASN A 10 -5.10 -7.16 -11.97
N TRP A 11 -4.58 -6.03 -11.50
CA TRP A 11 -3.29 -5.52 -11.95
C TRP A 11 -2.10 -6.22 -11.29
N VAL A 12 -2.24 -6.64 -10.05
CA VAL A 12 -1.15 -7.23 -9.26
C VAL A 12 -0.96 -8.68 -9.66
N GLU A 13 0.28 -9.07 -9.93
CA GLU A 13 0.60 -10.47 -10.23
C GLU A 13 0.50 -11.34 -9.00
N ALA A 14 0.15 -12.61 -9.21
CA ALA A 14 0.06 -13.60 -8.14
C ALA A 14 1.41 -13.74 -7.43
N ASN A 15 1.36 -13.94 -6.13
CA ASN A 15 2.51 -14.20 -5.26
C ASN A 15 3.49 -13.02 -5.13
N SER A 16 3.07 -11.82 -5.51
CA SER A 16 3.89 -10.62 -5.36
C SER A 16 4.09 -10.26 -3.90
N LYS A 17 5.24 -9.65 -3.59
CA LYS A 17 5.49 -8.99 -2.32
C LYS A 17 5.06 -7.53 -2.44
N VAL A 18 4.11 -7.12 -1.63
CA VAL A 18 3.39 -5.85 -1.78
C VAL A 18 3.61 -4.95 -0.57
N ILE A 19 3.76 -3.65 -0.80
CA ILE A 19 3.68 -2.64 0.26
C ILE A 19 2.58 -1.65 -0.11
N ASP A 20 1.68 -1.38 0.84
CA ASP A 20 0.54 -0.48 0.63
C ASP A 20 0.69 0.73 1.54
N PHE A 21 1.00 1.87 0.95
CA PHE A 21 1.17 3.12 1.68
C PHE A 21 -0.18 3.79 1.91
N GLY A 22 -0.55 3.95 3.18
CA GLY A 22 -1.87 4.40 3.56
C GLY A 22 -2.89 3.29 3.46
N CYS A 23 -2.59 2.14 4.03
CA CYS A 23 -3.38 0.91 3.84
C CYS A 23 -4.76 0.93 4.51
N GLY A 24 -5.05 1.92 5.33
CA GLY A 24 -6.32 1.99 6.03
C GLY A 24 -6.52 0.79 6.95
N ASP A 25 -7.66 0.14 6.85
CA ASP A 25 -8.01 -1.04 7.65
C ASP A 25 -7.38 -2.34 7.15
N GLY A 26 -6.60 -2.29 6.06
CA GLY A 26 -5.95 -3.45 5.48
C GLY A 26 -6.83 -4.31 4.59
N SER A 27 -8.04 -3.86 4.26
CA SER A 27 -8.96 -4.66 3.47
C SER A 27 -8.45 -4.99 2.07
N LEU A 28 -7.77 -4.04 1.41
CA LEU A 28 -7.18 -4.29 0.10
C LEU A 28 -6.07 -5.35 0.16
N LEU A 29 -5.17 -5.23 1.13
CA LEU A 29 -4.10 -6.21 1.31
C LEU A 29 -4.66 -7.61 1.61
N ARG A 30 -5.72 -7.68 2.41
CA ARG A 30 -6.39 -8.94 2.70
C ARG A 30 -7.00 -9.56 1.45
N SER A 31 -7.67 -8.75 0.65
CA SER A 31 -8.25 -9.21 -0.62
C SER A 31 -7.19 -9.68 -1.60
N LEU A 32 -6.06 -8.96 -1.69
CA LEU A 32 -4.92 -9.35 -2.52
C LEU A 32 -4.33 -10.68 -2.07
N SER A 33 -4.16 -10.86 -0.76
CA SER A 33 -3.62 -12.10 -0.22
C SER A 33 -4.52 -13.29 -0.55
N ARG A 34 -5.83 -13.11 -0.42
CA ARG A 34 -6.81 -14.17 -0.71
C ARG A 34 -6.92 -14.49 -2.20
N ALA A 35 -6.92 -13.46 -3.05
CA ALA A 35 -7.13 -13.62 -4.48
C ALA A 35 -5.85 -13.98 -5.22
N LYS A 36 -4.70 -13.51 -4.78
CA LYS A 36 -3.45 -13.58 -5.52
C LYS A 36 -2.28 -14.18 -4.73
N GLY A 37 -2.50 -14.56 -3.48
CA GLY A 37 -1.43 -15.13 -2.66
C GLY A 37 -0.29 -14.15 -2.34
N THR A 38 -0.58 -12.86 -2.30
CA THR A 38 0.45 -11.85 -2.03
C THR A 38 0.89 -11.87 -0.57
N THR A 39 2.10 -11.38 -0.34
CA THR A 39 2.67 -11.13 0.99
C THR A 39 3.05 -9.66 1.09
N GLY A 40 3.46 -9.22 2.27
CA GLY A 40 3.95 -7.86 2.46
C GLY A 40 3.28 -7.13 3.61
N TYR A 41 3.32 -5.78 3.55
CA TYR A 41 2.91 -4.93 4.65
C TYR A 41 2.04 -3.77 4.21
N GLY A 42 1.23 -3.30 5.16
CA GLY A 42 0.63 -1.98 5.08
C GLY A 42 1.46 -0.96 5.87
N VAL A 43 1.40 0.29 5.46
CA VAL A 43 1.94 1.42 6.21
C VAL A 43 0.77 2.36 6.49
N GLU A 44 0.57 2.69 7.76
CA GLU A 44 -0.59 3.48 8.19
C GLU A 44 -0.20 4.30 9.42
N ASN A 45 -0.77 5.49 9.56
CA ASN A 45 -0.48 6.38 10.68
C ASN A 45 -1.65 6.52 11.67
N ASP A 46 -2.85 6.15 11.29
CA ASP A 46 -4.04 6.24 12.15
C ASP A 46 -4.12 5.03 13.08
N PRO A 47 -4.02 5.23 14.42
CA PRO A 47 -4.04 4.11 15.37
C PRO A 47 -5.29 3.25 15.30
N LEU A 48 -6.45 3.82 15.00
CA LEU A 48 -7.69 3.06 14.90
C LEU A 48 -7.67 2.14 13.68
N LYS A 49 -7.16 2.63 12.56
CA LYS A 49 -7.02 1.82 11.35
C LYS A 49 -5.97 0.73 11.52
N ILE A 50 -4.90 1.02 12.25
CA ILE A 50 -3.88 0.01 12.58
C ILE A 50 -4.50 -1.13 13.40
N GLN A 51 -5.39 -0.81 14.36
CA GLN A 51 -6.10 -1.84 15.11
C GLN A 51 -6.95 -2.72 14.19
N ASP A 52 -7.61 -2.12 13.21
CA ASP A 52 -8.40 -2.87 12.24
C ASP A 52 -7.53 -3.78 11.38
N CYS A 53 -6.34 -3.31 10.98
CA CYS A 53 -5.36 -4.14 10.27
C CYS A 53 -5.01 -5.39 11.09
N ILE A 54 -4.70 -5.20 12.36
CA ILE A 54 -4.33 -6.29 13.25
C ILE A 54 -5.47 -7.31 13.38
N LYS A 55 -6.71 -6.83 13.52
CA LYS A 55 -7.89 -7.69 13.55
C LYS A 55 -8.08 -8.50 12.27
N ASN A 56 -7.71 -7.89 11.14
CA ASN A 56 -7.81 -8.52 9.82
C ASN A 56 -6.61 -9.42 9.49
N GLY A 57 -5.68 -9.57 10.41
CA GLY A 57 -4.49 -10.40 10.21
C GLY A 57 -3.47 -9.80 9.26
N ILE A 58 -3.46 -8.48 9.10
CA ILE A 58 -2.57 -7.78 8.18
C ILE A 58 -1.37 -7.24 8.97
N SER A 59 -0.17 -7.50 8.46
CA SER A 59 1.04 -6.90 8.99
C SER A 59 1.08 -5.42 8.62
N VAL A 60 1.22 -4.56 9.62
CA VAL A 60 1.17 -3.12 9.43
C VAL A 60 2.32 -2.44 10.18
N ILE A 61 2.88 -1.40 9.56
CA ILE A 61 3.91 -0.55 10.16
C ILE A 61 3.29 0.81 10.41
N GLN A 62 3.41 1.31 11.65
CA GLN A 62 2.95 2.65 11.99
C GLN A 62 4.00 3.67 11.56
N GLN A 63 3.66 4.44 10.53
CA GLN A 63 4.56 5.48 10.02
C GLN A 63 3.78 6.51 9.21
N ASP A 64 4.24 7.76 9.29
CA ASP A 64 3.79 8.83 8.42
C ASP A 64 4.45 8.67 7.06
N ILE A 65 3.64 8.57 6.00
CA ILE A 65 4.13 8.38 4.63
C ILE A 65 5.05 9.55 4.21
N ASP A 66 4.74 10.78 4.63
CA ASP A 66 5.58 11.94 4.32
C ASP A 66 7.00 11.84 4.90
N ALA A 67 7.21 10.95 5.88
CA ALA A 67 8.47 10.90 6.61
C ALA A 67 9.46 9.85 6.10
N GLY A 68 9.06 8.87 5.30
CA GLY A 68 9.98 7.79 5.07
C GLY A 68 9.71 6.77 3.98
N LEU A 69 9.24 7.18 2.80
CA LEU A 69 9.03 6.21 1.70
C LEU A 69 10.30 5.47 1.31
N LEU A 70 11.43 6.16 1.26
CA LEU A 70 12.70 5.56 0.80
C LEU A 70 13.28 4.53 1.75
N GLU A 71 12.79 4.47 3.00
CA GLU A 71 13.22 3.43 3.94
C GLU A 71 12.92 2.01 3.42
N TYR A 72 11.93 1.88 2.54
CA TYR A 72 11.51 0.60 2.00
C TYR A 72 12.22 0.22 0.70
N LYS A 73 13.11 1.08 0.22
CA LYS A 73 13.95 0.80 -0.94
C LYS A 73 14.85 -0.40 -0.64
N ASN A 74 15.05 -1.26 -1.64
CA ASN A 74 15.91 -2.44 -1.53
C ASN A 74 15.39 -3.54 -0.58
N MET A 75 14.11 -3.50 -0.22
CA MET A 75 13.49 -4.54 0.60
C MET A 75 12.83 -5.64 -0.23
N GLY A 76 12.97 -5.58 -1.55
CA GLY A 76 12.47 -6.64 -2.43
C GLY A 76 10.98 -6.60 -2.70
N PHE A 77 10.35 -5.44 -2.60
CA PHE A 77 8.93 -5.32 -2.96
C PHE A 77 8.76 -5.37 -4.47
N ASP A 78 7.80 -6.18 -4.91
CA ASP A 78 7.42 -6.27 -6.31
C ASP A 78 6.48 -5.14 -6.69
N VAL A 79 5.55 -4.81 -5.82
CA VAL A 79 4.51 -3.80 -6.06
C VAL A 79 4.38 -2.87 -4.86
N ALA A 80 4.37 -1.58 -5.12
CA ALA A 80 4.02 -0.54 -4.16
C ALA A 80 2.67 0.06 -4.56
N ILE A 81 1.77 0.15 -3.59
CA ILE A 81 0.42 0.68 -3.81
C ILE A 81 0.25 1.96 -3.01
N MET A 82 -0.35 2.96 -3.61
CA MET A 82 -0.81 4.16 -2.94
C MET A 82 -2.20 4.49 -3.46
N ALA A 83 -3.20 3.89 -2.82
CA ALA A 83 -4.59 3.99 -3.25
C ALA A 83 -5.28 5.10 -2.45
N SER A 84 -5.64 6.18 -3.12
CA SER A 84 -6.43 7.29 -2.55
C SER A 84 -5.76 8.05 -1.41
N SER A 85 -4.47 7.86 -1.17
CA SER A 85 -3.74 8.54 -0.09
C SER A 85 -2.84 9.68 -0.56
N ILE A 86 -2.59 9.79 -1.86
CA ILE A 86 -1.70 10.82 -2.41
C ILE A 86 -2.16 12.24 -2.08
N GLN A 87 -3.47 12.47 -2.04
CA GLN A 87 -4.04 13.78 -1.75
C GLN A 87 -3.83 14.23 -0.31
N CYS A 88 -3.52 13.30 0.59
CA CYS A 88 -3.27 13.60 2.00
C CYS A 88 -1.81 13.95 2.28
N LEU A 89 -0.95 13.83 1.28
CA LEU A 89 0.48 14.07 1.44
C LEU A 89 0.79 15.56 1.35
N ARG A 90 1.78 16.00 2.15
CA ARG A 90 2.26 17.38 2.12
C ARG A 90 3.14 17.63 0.90
N LYS A 91 3.85 16.61 0.43
CA LYS A 91 4.76 16.70 -0.70
C LYS A 91 4.44 15.60 -1.71
N PRO A 92 3.31 15.69 -2.42
CA PRO A 92 2.86 14.60 -3.29
C PRO A 92 3.82 14.33 -4.46
N LYS A 93 4.43 15.36 -5.02
CA LYS A 93 5.37 15.18 -6.14
C LYS A 93 6.60 14.40 -5.71
N GLU A 94 7.18 14.73 -4.56
CA GLU A 94 8.32 14.02 -4.00
C GLU A 94 7.95 12.57 -3.68
N ALA A 95 6.77 12.35 -3.09
CA ALA A 95 6.29 11.02 -2.79
C ALA A 95 6.13 10.17 -4.05
N LEU A 96 5.59 10.74 -5.13
CA LEU A 96 5.48 10.04 -6.41
C LEU A 96 6.84 9.63 -6.97
N GLN A 97 7.83 10.51 -6.86
CA GLN A 97 9.19 10.19 -7.29
C GLN A 97 9.80 9.07 -6.44
N ASN A 98 9.59 9.13 -5.13
CA ASN A 98 10.18 8.17 -4.20
C ASN A 98 9.55 6.78 -4.29
N ILE A 99 8.24 6.70 -4.50
CA ILE A 99 7.56 5.41 -4.61
C ILE A 99 8.08 4.58 -5.77
N LEU A 100 8.49 5.23 -6.86
CA LEU A 100 9.05 4.55 -8.03
C LEU A 100 10.38 3.86 -7.72
N GLU A 101 11.04 4.21 -6.64
CA GLU A 101 12.30 3.59 -6.22
C GLU A 101 12.09 2.44 -5.24
N VAL A 102 10.87 2.26 -4.71
CA VAL A 102 10.59 1.27 -3.65
C VAL A 102 10.31 -0.10 -4.24
N ALA A 103 9.69 -0.17 -5.41
CA ALA A 103 9.24 -1.42 -6.00
C ALA A 103 9.39 -1.41 -7.51
N ASN A 104 9.30 -2.60 -8.11
CA ASN A 104 9.38 -2.77 -9.57
C ASN A 104 8.16 -2.18 -10.28
N GLN A 105 7.00 -2.26 -9.65
CA GLN A 105 5.75 -1.70 -10.16
C GLN A 105 5.08 -0.86 -9.09
N CYS A 106 4.42 0.22 -9.51
CA CYS A 106 3.67 1.07 -8.61
C CYS A 106 2.25 1.23 -9.12
N VAL A 107 1.30 1.10 -8.22
CA VAL A 107 -0.12 1.34 -8.50
C VAL A 107 -0.55 2.55 -7.68
N ILE A 108 -0.88 3.63 -8.35
CA ILE A 108 -1.27 4.88 -7.71
C ILE A 108 -2.64 5.26 -8.23
N THR A 109 -3.58 5.48 -7.32
CA THR A 109 -4.90 5.94 -7.70
C THR A 109 -5.08 7.39 -7.29
N LEU A 110 -5.68 8.15 -8.18
CA LEU A 110 -5.97 9.55 -7.94
C LEU A 110 -7.48 9.75 -7.79
N PRO A 111 -7.91 10.68 -6.95
CA PRO A 111 -9.33 11.01 -6.86
C PRO A 111 -9.79 11.68 -8.15
N ASN A 112 -11.05 11.46 -8.48
CA ASN A 112 -11.68 12.14 -9.61
C ASN A 112 -12.00 13.60 -9.27
#